data_966503d0877195b2ffa2ff0bba7cedd1
#
_entry.id   966503d0877195b2ffa2ff0bba7cedd1
#
_cell.length_a   1.000
_cell.length_b   1.000
_cell.length_c   1.000
_cell.angle_alpha   90.00
_cell.angle_beta   90.00
_cell.angle_gamma   90.00
#
_symmetry.space_group_name_H-M   'P 1'
#
loop_
_entity.id
_entity.type
_entity.pdbx_description
1 polymer ?
#
loop_
_entity_poly.entity_id
_entity_poly.type
_entity_poly.pdbx_seq_one_letter_code
_entity_poly.pdbx_strand_id
1 'polypeptide(L)'
;MNDRKLARKAASIVRKHARDKPVHIRVEDRVVYLEGAVSSYEEYVRIGREAGRLKGVRGVVNRLSFPEKMERKRPVGKKECIGEADVVIVGGGVVGCSIARELSRYRLKVVLVERAEDVACGTSKANNAMVHTGIGEKMGTLKQKLCVKGHQMYKKITDELQVPYEQQGLYIITTRDSFAKTKIPGFLGNFIAKHIVPLIILRRAKKLGLPMKRVSRKELLENEPQVTERALAAVYSPTYGITCPYLFTIALAENALANGVEVMLDTEVVDITVKDGAVSSVVTTRGTIDTSFVINAAGLYADEIADMAGAREYTIHPKKGATLLFDREASALINRSLSILLFPRTEHYKGGGLMKTIDGNLQWGPTMREVFDPTDTSVTAEEIQAIFARYSLLAPRFPKNAVIAYFSGLRAATFTEDFFIEASRRVKGFIHVAGIQSPGLAAAPAIAEMVLDILRGEGLELERKTAFNPYRKGPPVIRHLSPAERERAIAENPLYGKIVCRCEEVTEGEIVDAIRAPIPARSVDAIKRRTRAGMGRCQGGFCLPRVVHILSRETGIPAEKIVKNGRDSHLFVGKAKCLLEGECEN
;
A
#
# COMPACT_ATOMS: atom_id res chain seq x y z
N MET A 1 -3.20 -11.39 -30.31
CA MET A 1 -2.29 -10.82 -31.34
C MET A 1 -0.98 -11.57 -31.18
N ASN A 2 -0.34 -12.02 -32.26
CA ASN A 2 0.94 -12.73 -32.16
C ASN A 2 2.11 -11.76 -31.93
N ASP A 3 3.26 -12.28 -31.50
CA ASP A 3 4.43 -11.49 -31.11
C ASP A 3 4.99 -10.65 -32.25
N ARG A 4 5.01 -11.16 -33.51
CA ARG A 4 5.46 -10.38 -34.69
C ARG A 4 4.62 -9.10 -34.90
N LYS A 5 3.30 -9.18 -34.72
CA LYS A 5 2.40 -8.01 -34.85
C LYS A 5 2.58 -7.02 -33.70
N LEU A 6 2.84 -7.54 -32.48
CA LEU A 6 3.16 -6.70 -31.33
C LEU A 6 4.51 -5.99 -31.52
N ALA A 7 5.55 -6.68 -31.99
CA ALA A 7 6.85 -6.11 -32.28
C ALA A 7 6.79 -4.95 -33.28
N ARG A 8 6.04 -5.12 -34.38
CA ARG A 8 5.83 -4.04 -35.37
C ARG A 8 5.17 -2.80 -34.76
N LYS A 9 4.17 -2.97 -33.90
CA LYS A 9 3.49 -1.87 -33.22
C LYS A 9 4.39 -1.19 -32.19
N ALA A 10 5.14 -1.96 -31.40
CA ALA A 10 6.10 -1.42 -30.44
C ALA A 10 7.21 -0.62 -31.15
N ALA A 11 7.70 -1.13 -32.30
CA ALA A 11 8.67 -0.41 -33.14
C ALA A 11 8.11 0.93 -33.66
N SER A 12 6.81 1.01 -33.99
CA SER A 12 6.18 2.26 -34.38
C SER A 12 6.14 3.28 -33.22
N ILE A 13 5.91 2.83 -31.97
CA ILE A 13 5.94 3.67 -30.78
C ILE A 13 7.36 4.24 -30.57
N VAL A 14 8.37 3.40 -30.62
CA VAL A 14 9.76 3.81 -30.44
C VAL A 14 10.17 4.83 -31.52
N ARG A 15 9.87 4.57 -32.80
CA ARG A 15 10.12 5.51 -33.88
C ARG A 15 9.44 6.86 -33.69
N LYS A 16 8.29 6.89 -33.07
CA LYS A 16 7.56 8.15 -32.78
C LYS A 16 8.22 8.97 -31.67
N HIS A 17 8.79 8.32 -30.66
CA HIS A 17 9.26 8.99 -29.43
C HIS A 17 10.78 9.00 -29.24
N ALA A 18 11.51 8.12 -29.94
CA ALA A 18 12.96 7.97 -29.82
C ALA A 18 13.60 7.80 -31.22
N ARG A 19 13.26 8.68 -32.19
CA ARG A 19 13.56 8.53 -33.64
C ARG A 19 15.04 8.34 -33.94
N ASP A 20 15.92 9.04 -33.21
CA ASP A 20 17.37 9.10 -33.47
C ASP A 20 18.17 8.31 -32.41
N LYS A 21 17.52 7.41 -31.68
CA LYS A 21 18.16 6.67 -30.59
C LYS A 21 18.17 5.17 -30.85
N PRO A 22 19.24 4.47 -30.47
CA PRO A 22 19.34 3.02 -30.60
C PRO A 22 18.47 2.36 -29.53
N VAL A 23 17.19 2.11 -29.85
CA VAL A 23 16.27 1.34 -29.01
C VAL A 23 15.99 0.00 -29.69
N HIS A 24 16.40 -1.07 -29.04
CA HIS A 24 16.14 -2.44 -29.46
C HIS A 24 14.82 -2.94 -28.87
N ILE A 25 14.06 -3.67 -29.68
CA ILE A 25 12.74 -4.18 -29.30
C ILE A 25 12.71 -5.70 -29.57
N ARG A 26 12.38 -6.45 -28.57
CA ARG A 26 12.07 -7.87 -28.65
C ARG A 26 10.69 -8.13 -28.09
N VAL A 27 9.94 -9.06 -28.63
CA VAL A 27 8.65 -9.50 -28.08
C VAL A 27 8.66 -11.02 -27.98
N GLU A 28 8.36 -11.53 -26.81
CA GLU A 28 8.33 -12.94 -26.48
C GLU A 28 7.18 -13.20 -25.51
N ASP A 29 6.34 -14.18 -25.77
CA ASP A 29 5.16 -14.49 -24.95
C ASP A 29 4.27 -13.28 -24.64
N ARG A 30 4.12 -12.38 -25.61
CA ARG A 30 3.38 -11.10 -25.47
C ARG A 30 3.98 -10.15 -24.44
N VAL A 31 5.22 -10.35 -24.02
CA VAL A 31 6.00 -9.39 -23.23
C VAL A 31 6.87 -8.58 -24.18
N VAL A 32 6.80 -7.26 -24.07
CA VAL A 32 7.62 -6.33 -24.87
C VAL A 32 8.87 -5.97 -24.07
N TYR A 33 10.04 -6.28 -24.62
CA TYR A 33 11.35 -5.92 -24.07
C TYR A 33 11.87 -4.70 -24.82
N LEU A 34 12.26 -3.66 -24.09
CA LEU A 34 12.81 -2.39 -24.58
C LEU A 34 14.21 -2.22 -23.99
N GLU A 35 15.23 -2.10 -24.83
CA GLU A 35 16.64 -1.95 -24.43
C GLU A 35 17.27 -0.80 -25.21
N GLY A 36 18.21 -0.05 -24.58
CA GLY A 36 18.88 1.09 -25.16
C GLY A 36 18.87 2.31 -24.27
N ALA A 37 18.86 3.53 -24.84
CA ALA A 37 18.91 4.76 -24.08
C ALA A 37 17.87 5.79 -24.56
N VAL A 38 17.38 6.61 -23.63
CA VAL A 38 16.47 7.73 -23.87
C VAL A 38 16.99 8.99 -23.17
N SER A 39 16.44 10.17 -23.51
CA SER A 39 16.95 11.46 -23.00
C SER A 39 16.45 11.80 -21.60
N SER A 40 15.35 11.23 -21.15
CA SER A 40 14.74 11.57 -19.86
C SER A 40 13.87 10.46 -19.31
N TYR A 41 13.61 10.52 -18.00
CA TYR A 41 12.64 9.64 -17.35
C TYR A 41 11.21 9.76 -17.93
N GLU A 42 10.82 10.96 -18.37
CA GLU A 42 9.53 11.16 -19.03
C GLU A 42 9.39 10.35 -20.32
N GLU A 43 10.44 10.33 -21.14
CA GLU A 43 10.50 9.56 -22.37
C GLU A 43 10.46 8.05 -22.08
N TYR A 44 11.23 7.60 -21.10
CA TYR A 44 11.21 6.23 -20.58
C TYR A 44 9.81 5.77 -20.20
N VAL A 45 9.10 6.57 -19.37
CA VAL A 45 7.74 6.26 -18.94
C VAL A 45 6.75 6.29 -20.10
N ARG A 46 6.87 7.26 -21.01
CA ARG A 46 5.98 7.43 -22.16
C ARG A 46 6.03 6.22 -23.09
N ILE A 47 7.23 5.79 -23.46
CA ILE A 47 7.44 4.63 -24.33
C ILE A 47 6.90 3.36 -23.66
N GLY A 48 7.26 3.12 -22.41
CA GLY A 48 6.77 1.97 -21.65
C GLY A 48 5.25 1.91 -21.55
N ARG A 49 4.62 3.06 -21.30
CA ARG A 49 3.16 3.19 -21.17
C ARG A 49 2.43 2.97 -22.49
N GLU A 50 2.93 3.52 -23.60
CA GLU A 50 2.33 3.29 -24.92
C GLU A 50 2.48 1.82 -25.32
N ALA A 51 3.62 1.19 -25.04
CA ALA A 51 3.83 -0.24 -25.25
C ALA A 51 2.86 -1.09 -24.42
N GLY A 52 2.67 -0.76 -23.14
CA GLY A 52 1.74 -1.47 -22.23
C GLY A 52 0.26 -1.33 -22.62
N ARG A 53 -0.10 -0.28 -23.34
CA ARG A 53 -1.47 -0.05 -23.86
C ARG A 53 -1.80 -0.85 -25.14
N LEU A 54 -0.83 -1.49 -25.77
CA LEU A 54 -1.06 -2.30 -26.96
C LEU A 54 -1.97 -3.49 -26.63
N LYS A 55 -3.02 -3.69 -27.43
CA LYS A 55 -3.96 -4.79 -27.23
C LYS A 55 -3.24 -6.14 -27.25
N GLY A 56 -3.36 -6.91 -26.17
CA GLY A 56 -2.83 -8.25 -26.03
C GLY A 56 -1.40 -8.32 -25.47
N VAL A 57 -0.79 -7.20 -25.10
CA VAL A 57 0.44 -7.17 -24.29
C VAL A 57 0.13 -7.69 -22.89
N ARG A 58 0.97 -8.59 -22.40
CA ARG A 58 0.93 -9.19 -21.07
C ARG A 58 1.81 -8.42 -20.09
N GLY A 59 3.01 -8.02 -20.53
CA GLY A 59 3.96 -7.27 -19.74
C GLY A 59 4.87 -6.39 -20.60
N VAL A 60 5.57 -5.46 -19.95
CA VAL A 60 6.61 -4.64 -20.58
C VAL A 60 7.83 -4.66 -19.69
N VAL A 61 8.93 -5.18 -20.18
CA VAL A 61 10.26 -5.08 -19.55
C VAL A 61 10.99 -3.90 -20.18
N ASN A 62 11.01 -2.79 -19.47
CA ASN A 62 11.63 -1.57 -19.92
C ASN A 62 13.03 -1.45 -19.27
N ARG A 63 14.08 -1.75 -20.05
CA ARG A 63 15.50 -1.65 -19.66
C ARG A 63 16.18 -0.45 -20.29
N LEU A 64 15.40 0.53 -20.78
CA LEU A 64 15.98 1.78 -21.29
C LEU A 64 16.72 2.51 -20.16
N SER A 65 17.90 3.03 -20.48
CA SER A 65 18.65 3.92 -19.60
C SER A 65 18.24 5.38 -19.85
N PHE A 66 18.38 6.21 -18.82
CA PHE A 66 18.19 7.67 -18.87
C PHE A 66 19.17 8.31 -17.87
N PRO A 67 19.56 9.61 -18.05
CA PRO A 67 20.64 10.23 -17.28
C PRO A 67 20.50 10.15 -15.76
N GLU A 68 19.28 10.31 -15.24
CA GLU A 68 19.01 10.33 -13.79
C GLU A 68 18.87 8.93 -13.17
N LYS A 69 19.01 7.86 -13.97
CA LYS A 69 18.86 6.49 -13.47
C LYS A 69 19.99 6.12 -12.53
N MET A 70 19.65 5.93 -11.27
CA MET A 70 20.59 5.47 -10.25
C MET A 70 20.58 3.95 -10.16
N GLU A 71 21.77 3.34 -10.09
CA GLU A 71 21.91 1.93 -9.77
C GLU A 71 21.92 1.74 -8.24
N ARG A 72 21.03 0.88 -7.77
CA ARG A 72 20.99 0.51 -6.35
C ARG A 72 22.11 -0.47 -6.05
N LYS A 73 22.99 -0.14 -5.12
CA LYS A 73 23.94 -1.09 -4.55
C LYS A 73 23.18 -2.14 -3.73
N ARG A 74 23.31 -3.40 -4.11
CA ARG A 74 22.72 -4.51 -3.35
C ARG A 74 23.66 -4.90 -2.20
N PRO A 75 23.13 -5.27 -1.02
CA PRO A 75 23.97 -5.82 0.05
C PRO A 75 24.55 -7.18 -0.38
N VAL A 76 25.57 -7.60 0.35
CA VAL A 76 26.21 -8.91 0.12
C VAL A 76 25.38 -10.01 0.79
N GLY A 77 25.09 -11.06 0.04
CA GLY A 77 24.40 -12.24 0.53
C GLY A 77 25.31 -13.18 1.29
N LYS A 78 24.74 -13.95 2.22
CA LYS A 78 25.43 -15.04 2.91
C LYS A 78 25.07 -16.38 2.28
N LYS A 79 26.06 -17.19 1.95
CA LYS A 79 25.88 -18.50 1.29
C LYS A 79 25.57 -19.64 2.26
N GLU A 80 25.79 -19.45 3.55
CA GLU A 80 25.47 -20.44 4.59
C GLU A 80 23.99 -20.80 4.54
N CYS A 81 23.67 -22.09 4.48
CA CYS A 81 22.30 -22.56 4.56
C CYS A 81 21.78 -22.39 5.99
N ILE A 82 20.70 -21.66 6.15
CA ILE A 82 20.05 -21.39 7.47
C ILE A 82 18.73 -22.14 7.63
N GLY A 83 18.29 -22.88 6.61
CA GLY A 83 17.09 -23.69 6.67
C GLY A 83 16.52 -24.03 5.30
N GLU A 84 15.40 -24.73 5.35
CA GLU A 84 14.59 -25.11 4.19
C GLU A 84 13.14 -24.66 4.39
N ALA A 85 12.41 -24.43 3.32
CA ALA A 85 11.00 -24.12 3.32
C ALA A 85 10.30 -24.70 2.10
N ASP A 86 9.04 -25.09 2.21
CA ASP A 86 8.23 -25.43 1.05
C ASP A 86 7.97 -24.17 0.20
N VAL A 87 7.74 -23.03 0.87
CA VAL A 87 7.43 -21.75 0.23
C VAL A 87 8.15 -20.61 0.92
N VAL A 88 8.87 -19.78 0.16
CA VAL A 88 9.41 -18.50 0.61
C VAL A 88 8.58 -17.35 0.03
N ILE A 89 8.04 -16.48 0.89
CA ILE A 89 7.32 -15.27 0.50
C ILE A 89 8.27 -14.07 0.64
N VAL A 90 8.48 -13.32 -0.43
CA VAL A 90 9.35 -12.14 -0.43
C VAL A 90 8.50 -10.88 -0.28
N GLY A 91 8.60 -10.21 0.88
CA GLY A 91 7.96 -8.95 1.19
C GLY A 91 6.84 -9.01 2.24
N GLY A 92 7.02 -8.29 3.36
CA GLY A 92 6.10 -8.17 4.50
C GLY A 92 5.05 -7.07 4.35
N GLY A 93 4.62 -6.75 3.11
CA GLY A 93 3.49 -5.88 2.84
C GLY A 93 2.15 -6.60 3.02
N VAL A 94 1.02 -5.86 2.90
CA VAL A 94 -0.33 -6.41 3.09
C VAL A 94 -0.62 -7.64 2.21
N VAL A 95 -0.04 -7.70 1.03
CA VAL A 95 -0.22 -8.83 0.10
C VAL A 95 0.55 -10.05 0.58
N GLY A 96 1.86 -9.91 0.88
CA GLY A 96 2.67 -11.01 1.39
C GLY A 96 2.15 -11.57 2.73
N CYS A 97 1.74 -10.68 3.65
CA CYS A 97 1.13 -11.09 4.92
C CYS A 97 -0.25 -11.77 4.74
N SER A 98 -1.05 -11.34 3.74
CA SER A 98 -2.30 -12.03 3.41
C SER A 98 -2.05 -13.45 2.88
N ILE A 99 -1.05 -13.60 1.99
CA ILE A 99 -0.64 -14.90 1.44
C ILE A 99 -0.09 -15.79 2.56
N ALA A 100 0.78 -15.25 3.43
CA ALA A 100 1.34 -15.99 4.57
C ALA A 100 0.22 -16.53 5.48
N ARG A 101 -0.79 -15.70 5.81
CA ARG A 101 -1.95 -16.14 6.60
C ARG A 101 -2.75 -17.24 5.90
N GLU A 102 -3.01 -17.14 4.61
CA GLU A 102 -3.76 -18.18 3.90
C GLU A 102 -2.95 -19.48 3.77
N LEU A 103 -1.63 -19.41 3.52
CA LEU A 103 -0.76 -20.60 3.49
C LEU A 103 -0.62 -21.24 4.87
N SER A 104 -0.69 -20.47 5.95
CA SER A 104 -0.64 -21.02 7.33
C SER A 104 -1.76 -21.99 7.68
N ARG A 105 -2.82 -22.08 6.85
CA ARG A 105 -3.91 -23.07 6.95
C ARG A 105 -3.48 -24.49 6.55
N TYR A 106 -2.32 -24.62 5.91
CA TYR A 106 -1.86 -25.86 5.31
C TYR A 106 -0.61 -26.40 6.01
N ARG A 107 -0.37 -27.70 5.91
CA ARG A 107 0.81 -28.39 6.45
C ARG A 107 2.04 -28.10 5.59
N LEU A 108 2.48 -26.86 5.64
CA LEU A 108 3.63 -26.34 4.89
C LEU A 108 4.58 -25.60 5.83
N LYS A 109 5.86 -25.71 5.56
CA LYS A 109 6.90 -24.86 6.13
C LYS A 109 7.00 -23.59 5.28
N VAL A 110 6.46 -22.51 5.78
CA VAL A 110 6.39 -21.22 5.09
C VAL A 110 7.27 -20.21 5.79
N VAL A 111 8.14 -19.54 5.02
CA VAL A 111 9.00 -18.46 5.50
C VAL A 111 8.60 -17.16 4.78
N LEU A 112 8.31 -16.11 5.53
CA LEU A 112 8.14 -14.75 5.01
C LEU A 112 9.39 -13.93 5.31
N VAL A 113 10.05 -13.40 4.29
CA VAL A 113 11.23 -12.54 4.44
C VAL A 113 10.88 -11.08 4.15
N GLU A 114 11.27 -10.17 5.06
CA GLU A 114 11.09 -8.73 4.93
C GLU A 114 12.41 -8.02 5.24
N ARG A 115 12.83 -7.11 4.36
CA ARG A 115 14.09 -6.37 4.50
C ARG A 115 14.08 -5.33 5.62
N ALA A 116 12.91 -4.82 5.98
CA ALA A 116 12.75 -3.83 7.03
C ALA A 116 12.68 -4.48 8.43
N GLU A 117 12.87 -3.65 9.45
CA GLU A 117 12.77 -4.04 10.87
C GLU A 117 11.34 -4.41 11.31
N ASP A 118 10.35 -4.21 10.44
CA ASP A 118 8.93 -4.48 10.74
C ASP A 118 8.16 -4.75 9.45
N VAL A 119 7.02 -5.40 9.55
CA VAL A 119 6.07 -5.52 8.45
C VAL A 119 5.37 -4.19 8.17
N ALA A 120 4.71 -4.06 7.02
CA ALA A 120 4.01 -2.85 6.59
C ALA A 120 4.90 -1.60 6.42
N CYS A 121 6.21 -1.72 6.30
CA CYS A 121 7.11 -0.57 6.19
C CYS A 121 7.08 0.14 4.82
N GLY A 122 6.58 -0.51 3.77
CA GLY A 122 6.44 0.04 2.42
C GLY A 122 5.11 0.76 2.17
N THR A 123 4.54 0.55 0.99
CA THR A 123 3.27 1.14 0.52
C THR A 123 2.08 0.84 1.46
N SER A 124 2.13 -0.26 2.20
CA SER A 124 1.04 -0.69 3.09
C SER A 124 0.78 0.28 4.25
N LYS A 125 1.78 1.05 4.71
CA LYS A 125 1.59 2.09 5.74
C LYS A 125 1.16 3.44 5.18
N ALA A 126 1.40 3.70 3.88
CA ALA A 126 1.27 5.02 3.29
C ALA A 126 0.23 5.02 2.15
N ASN A 127 -1.04 4.91 2.53
CA ASN A 127 -2.20 4.94 1.63
C ASN A 127 -3.40 5.60 2.33
N ASN A 128 -4.53 5.71 1.62
CA ASN A 128 -5.72 6.36 2.14
C ASN A 128 -6.65 5.45 2.96
N ALA A 129 -6.19 4.29 3.38
CA ALA A 129 -6.92 3.37 4.27
C ALA A 129 -8.27 2.85 3.76
N MET A 130 -8.53 2.98 2.47
CA MET A 130 -9.85 2.68 1.89
C MET A 130 -9.96 1.24 1.41
N VAL A 131 -11.03 0.57 1.82
CA VAL A 131 -11.46 -0.71 1.30
C VAL A 131 -12.43 -0.47 0.14
N HIS A 132 -11.85 -0.32 -1.05
CA HIS A 132 -12.57 0.00 -2.28
C HIS A 132 -13.55 -1.10 -2.69
N THR A 133 -14.69 -0.71 -3.28
CA THR A 133 -15.70 -1.63 -3.82
C THR A 133 -15.41 -2.12 -5.25
N GLY A 134 -14.36 -1.62 -5.91
CA GLY A 134 -14.05 -1.93 -7.31
C GLY A 134 -14.82 -1.10 -8.35
N ILE A 135 -15.75 -0.23 -7.96
CA ILE A 135 -16.56 0.58 -8.89
C ILE A 135 -15.70 1.54 -9.76
N GLY A 136 -14.60 2.04 -9.24
CA GLY A 136 -13.69 2.98 -9.92
C GLY A 136 -12.75 2.33 -10.93
N GLU A 137 -12.56 1.01 -10.90
CA GLU A 137 -11.58 0.31 -11.72
C GLU A 137 -12.12 -0.07 -13.10
N LYS A 138 -11.26 -0.20 -14.11
CA LYS A 138 -11.66 -0.60 -15.46
C LYS A 138 -12.28 -2.00 -15.43
N MET A 139 -13.47 -2.14 -16.00
CA MET A 139 -14.19 -3.42 -16.07
C MET A 139 -13.36 -4.50 -16.77
N GLY A 140 -13.38 -5.70 -16.19
CA GLY A 140 -12.73 -6.89 -16.75
C GLY A 140 -11.23 -7.00 -16.45
N THR A 141 -10.62 -6.00 -15.81
CA THR A 141 -9.23 -6.08 -15.34
C THR A 141 -9.11 -7.01 -14.12
N LEU A 142 -7.93 -7.60 -13.93
CA LEU A 142 -7.68 -8.48 -12.79
C LEU A 142 -7.85 -7.72 -11.46
N LYS A 143 -7.32 -6.50 -11.37
CA LYS A 143 -7.46 -5.65 -10.18
C LYS A 143 -8.92 -5.32 -9.84
N GLN A 144 -9.79 -5.15 -10.85
CA GLN A 144 -11.22 -4.92 -10.61
C GLN A 144 -11.88 -6.16 -10.00
N LYS A 145 -11.63 -7.35 -10.59
CA LYS A 145 -12.21 -8.62 -10.12
C LYS A 145 -11.78 -8.94 -8.69
N LEU A 146 -10.47 -8.86 -8.42
CA LEU A 146 -9.91 -9.14 -7.10
C LEU A 146 -10.31 -8.09 -6.05
N CYS A 147 -10.49 -6.83 -6.46
CA CYS A 147 -11.02 -5.80 -5.56
C CYS A 147 -12.45 -6.08 -5.11
N VAL A 148 -13.35 -6.45 -6.02
CA VAL A 148 -14.74 -6.79 -5.68
C VAL A 148 -14.77 -7.99 -4.73
N LYS A 149 -14.03 -9.07 -5.06
CA LYS A 149 -13.96 -10.28 -4.24
C LYS A 149 -13.35 -9.99 -2.85
N GLY A 150 -12.20 -9.30 -2.81
CA GLY A 150 -11.52 -8.98 -1.56
C GLY A 150 -12.35 -8.06 -0.66
N HIS A 151 -13.05 -7.07 -1.23
CA HIS A 151 -13.97 -6.21 -0.48
C HIS A 151 -15.02 -7.01 0.32
N GLN A 152 -15.58 -8.05 -0.27
CA GLN A 152 -16.57 -8.92 0.38
C GLN A 152 -15.98 -9.74 1.54
N MET A 153 -14.66 -10.00 1.53
CA MET A 153 -13.97 -10.79 2.55
C MET A 153 -13.59 -9.97 3.80
N TYR A 154 -13.54 -8.62 3.67
CA TYR A 154 -12.93 -7.76 4.68
C TYR A 154 -13.57 -7.89 6.06
N LYS A 155 -14.90 -7.76 6.14
CA LYS A 155 -15.62 -7.78 7.44
C LYS A 155 -15.26 -9.04 8.26
N LYS A 156 -15.32 -10.21 7.62
CA LYS A 156 -14.97 -11.47 8.28
C LYS A 156 -13.54 -11.49 8.78
N ILE A 157 -12.58 -11.10 7.92
CA ILE A 157 -11.16 -11.17 8.27
C ILE A 157 -10.80 -10.16 9.36
N THR A 158 -11.36 -8.95 9.30
CA THR A 158 -11.11 -7.93 10.33
C THR A 158 -11.71 -8.30 11.67
N ASP A 159 -12.87 -8.98 11.70
CA ASP A 159 -13.45 -9.51 12.93
C ASP A 159 -12.60 -10.64 13.53
N GLU A 160 -12.16 -11.59 12.70
CA GLU A 160 -11.25 -12.68 13.11
C GLU A 160 -9.93 -12.12 13.71
N LEU A 161 -9.40 -11.03 13.15
CA LEU A 161 -8.13 -10.44 13.55
C LEU A 161 -8.26 -9.32 14.60
N GLN A 162 -9.47 -8.94 14.99
CA GLN A 162 -9.75 -7.81 15.87
C GLN A 162 -9.09 -6.51 15.37
N VAL A 163 -9.23 -6.22 14.07
CA VAL A 163 -8.77 -4.98 13.44
C VAL A 163 -9.96 -4.08 13.17
N PRO A 164 -9.90 -2.78 13.52
CA PRO A 164 -10.97 -1.85 13.25
C PRO A 164 -11.32 -1.77 11.76
N TYR A 165 -12.59 -1.96 11.43
CA TYR A 165 -13.17 -1.83 10.09
C TYR A 165 -14.57 -1.27 10.16
N GLU A 166 -14.86 -0.29 9.31
CA GLU A 166 -16.17 0.35 9.24
C GLU A 166 -16.61 0.52 7.79
N GLN A 167 -17.86 0.16 7.48
CA GLN A 167 -18.53 0.52 6.23
C GLN A 167 -19.13 1.92 6.37
N GLN A 168 -18.30 2.94 6.23
CA GLN A 168 -18.70 4.33 6.46
C GLN A 168 -19.50 4.92 5.29
N GLY A 169 -19.34 4.36 4.09
CA GLY A 169 -19.94 4.89 2.88
C GLY A 169 -19.15 6.01 2.22
N LEU A 170 -19.48 6.26 0.95
CA LEU A 170 -18.83 7.26 0.10
C LEU A 170 -19.87 7.94 -0.79
N TYR A 171 -19.85 9.27 -0.82
CA TYR A 171 -20.52 10.05 -1.87
C TYR A 171 -19.58 10.28 -3.06
N ILE A 172 -20.02 9.86 -4.24
CA ILE A 172 -19.35 10.16 -5.52
C ILE A 172 -20.10 11.32 -6.15
N ILE A 173 -19.48 12.49 -6.16
CA ILE A 173 -20.16 13.78 -6.41
C ILE A 173 -19.71 14.33 -7.78
N THR A 174 -20.67 14.83 -8.55
CA THR A 174 -20.45 15.67 -9.73
C THR A 174 -20.84 17.10 -9.44
N THR A 175 -20.05 18.04 -9.96
CA THR A 175 -20.25 19.47 -9.76
C THR A 175 -20.29 20.20 -11.11
N ARG A 176 -20.57 21.50 -11.11
CA ARG A 176 -20.42 22.36 -12.30
C ARG A 176 -18.99 22.39 -12.84
N ASP A 177 -18.01 22.04 -11.99
CA ASP A 177 -16.59 22.00 -12.37
C ASP A 177 -16.18 20.65 -12.99
N SER A 178 -17.06 19.63 -12.96
CA SER A 178 -16.76 18.27 -13.41
C SER A 178 -16.26 18.20 -14.85
N PHE A 179 -16.74 19.05 -15.73
CA PHE A 179 -16.36 19.14 -17.15
C PHE A 179 -15.65 20.44 -17.54
N ALA A 180 -15.27 21.31 -16.59
CA ALA A 180 -14.71 22.61 -16.84
C ALA A 180 -13.40 22.60 -17.67
N LYS A 181 -12.64 21.50 -17.60
CA LYS A 181 -11.39 21.31 -18.37
C LYS A 181 -11.59 20.52 -19.67
N THR A 182 -12.82 20.38 -20.15
CA THR A 182 -13.15 19.71 -21.41
C THR A 182 -13.57 20.70 -22.48
N LYS A 183 -13.61 20.26 -23.73
CA LYS A 183 -14.16 21.04 -24.85
C LYS A 183 -15.69 21.03 -24.90
N ILE A 184 -16.37 20.39 -23.93
CA ILE A 184 -17.83 20.27 -23.89
C ILE A 184 -18.41 21.62 -23.40
N PRO A 185 -19.41 22.20 -24.09
CA PRO A 185 -20.07 23.42 -23.64
C PRO A 185 -20.61 23.26 -22.21
N GLY A 186 -20.50 24.30 -21.38
CA GLY A 186 -20.80 24.23 -19.97
C GLY A 186 -22.21 23.74 -19.62
N PHE A 187 -23.25 24.14 -20.38
CA PHE A 187 -24.62 23.66 -20.19
C PHE A 187 -24.75 22.15 -20.45
N LEU A 188 -24.10 21.66 -21.53
CA LEU A 188 -24.08 20.23 -21.89
C LEU A 188 -23.26 19.43 -20.88
N GLY A 189 -22.11 19.95 -20.44
CA GLY A 189 -21.29 19.36 -19.38
C GLY A 189 -22.08 19.22 -18.07
N ASN A 190 -22.84 20.24 -17.68
CA ASN A 190 -23.70 20.19 -16.50
C ASN A 190 -24.83 19.17 -16.65
N PHE A 191 -25.45 19.07 -17.82
CA PHE A 191 -26.46 18.03 -18.09
C PHE A 191 -25.88 16.63 -17.96
N ILE A 192 -24.71 16.38 -18.59
CA ILE A 192 -24.01 15.10 -18.50
C ILE A 192 -23.65 14.77 -17.04
N ALA A 193 -23.09 15.74 -16.31
CA ALA A 193 -22.71 15.60 -14.90
C ALA A 193 -23.91 15.25 -14.02
N LYS A 194 -25.07 15.90 -14.27
CA LYS A 194 -26.27 15.73 -13.45
C LYS A 194 -27.03 14.43 -13.76
N HIS A 195 -27.10 14.01 -15.01
CA HIS A 195 -28.00 12.94 -15.45
C HIS A 195 -27.28 11.69 -15.96
N ILE A 196 -26.25 11.85 -16.79
CA ILE A 196 -25.61 10.72 -17.49
C ILE A 196 -24.58 10.03 -16.61
N VAL A 197 -23.70 10.78 -15.94
CA VAL A 197 -22.64 10.21 -15.11
C VAL A 197 -23.22 9.35 -13.96
N PRO A 198 -24.20 9.80 -13.17
CA PRO A 198 -24.81 8.95 -12.14
C PRO A 198 -25.44 7.69 -12.71
N LEU A 199 -26.12 7.77 -13.87
CA LEU A 199 -26.72 6.61 -14.53
C LEU A 199 -25.70 5.57 -14.95
N ILE A 200 -24.56 6.02 -15.51
CA ILE A 200 -23.45 5.12 -15.87
C ILE A 200 -22.89 4.41 -14.63
N ILE A 201 -22.68 5.16 -13.52
CA ILE A 201 -22.20 4.59 -12.26
C ILE A 201 -23.17 3.55 -11.72
N LEU A 202 -24.47 3.84 -11.68
CA LEU A 202 -25.49 2.93 -11.15
C LEU A 202 -25.65 1.67 -12.01
N ARG A 203 -25.63 1.80 -13.36
CA ARG A 203 -25.63 0.63 -14.25
C ARG A 203 -24.42 -0.26 -14.03
N ARG A 204 -23.27 0.35 -13.81
CA ARG A 204 -22.04 -0.38 -13.50
C ARG A 204 -22.11 -1.03 -12.11
N ALA A 205 -22.61 -0.32 -11.10
CA ALA A 205 -22.82 -0.85 -9.76
C ALA A 205 -23.74 -2.08 -9.78
N LYS A 206 -24.86 -2.02 -10.53
CA LYS A 206 -25.76 -3.16 -10.71
C LYS A 206 -25.04 -4.38 -11.32
N LYS A 207 -24.17 -4.18 -12.33
CA LYS A 207 -23.36 -5.29 -12.91
C LYS A 207 -22.37 -5.90 -11.92
N LEU A 208 -21.94 -5.15 -10.91
CA LEU A 208 -21.01 -5.61 -9.88
C LEU A 208 -21.71 -6.07 -8.60
N GLY A 209 -23.03 -6.07 -8.53
CA GLY A 209 -23.79 -6.42 -7.33
C GLY A 209 -23.61 -5.42 -6.17
N LEU A 210 -23.26 -4.16 -6.46
CA LEU A 210 -23.01 -3.15 -5.45
C LEU A 210 -24.28 -2.35 -5.12
N PRO A 211 -24.68 -2.22 -3.85
CA PRO A 211 -25.90 -1.54 -3.43
C PRO A 211 -25.71 -0.01 -3.42
N MET A 212 -25.61 0.60 -4.60
CA MET A 212 -25.46 2.05 -4.74
C MET A 212 -26.78 2.72 -5.08
N LYS A 213 -26.99 3.94 -4.58
CA LYS A 213 -28.18 4.74 -4.84
C LYS A 213 -27.83 6.14 -5.34
N ARG A 214 -28.72 6.71 -6.16
CA ARG A 214 -28.66 8.13 -6.51
C ARG A 214 -29.12 8.96 -5.32
N VAL A 215 -28.45 10.09 -5.09
CA VAL A 215 -28.78 11.06 -4.05
C VAL A 215 -29.06 12.39 -4.70
N SER A 216 -30.15 13.04 -4.30
CA SER A 216 -30.51 14.36 -4.79
C SER A 216 -29.52 15.42 -4.26
N ARG A 217 -29.43 16.57 -4.95
CA ARG A 217 -28.62 17.70 -4.45
C ARG A 217 -29.09 18.16 -3.06
N LYS A 218 -30.41 18.21 -2.83
CA LYS A 218 -30.98 18.62 -1.53
C LYS A 218 -30.54 17.67 -0.42
N GLU A 219 -30.78 16.37 -0.58
CA GLU A 219 -30.35 15.32 0.37
C GLU A 219 -28.82 15.33 0.61
N LEU A 220 -28.01 15.56 -0.44
CA LEU A 220 -26.56 15.65 -0.30
C LEU A 220 -26.15 16.83 0.61
N LEU A 221 -26.69 18.02 0.38
CA LEU A 221 -26.31 19.23 1.13
C LEU A 221 -26.86 19.21 2.57
N GLU A 222 -27.99 18.56 2.81
CA GLU A 222 -28.52 18.31 4.15
C GLU A 222 -27.61 17.35 4.94
N ASN A 223 -27.13 16.27 4.30
CA ASN A 223 -26.26 15.31 4.94
C ASN A 223 -24.79 15.76 5.04
N GLU A 224 -24.34 16.63 4.14
CA GLU A 224 -22.94 17.09 4.05
C GLU A 224 -22.89 18.61 3.84
N PRO A 225 -23.10 19.42 4.89
CA PRO A 225 -23.21 20.89 4.78
C PRO A 225 -21.93 21.58 4.28
N GLN A 226 -20.77 20.92 4.35
CA GLN A 226 -19.50 21.46 3.85
C GLN A 226 -19.32 21.28 2.33
N VAL A 227 -20.15 20.46 1.69
CA VAL A 227 -20.11 20.28 0.23
C VAL A 227 -20.51 21.57 -0.48
N THR A 228 -19.81 21.86 -1.55
CA THR A 228 -20.05 23.03 -2.39
C THR A 228 -21.48 23.09 -2.93
N GLU A 229 -22.07 24.28 -2.94
CA GLU A 229 -23.38 24.52 -3.59
C GLU A 229 -23.35 24.32 -5.11
N ARG A 230 -22.16 24.22 -5.71
CA ARG A 230 -21.97 23.87 -7.14
C ARG A 230 -22.20 22.38 -7.43
N ALA A 231 -22.48 21.56 -6.42
CA ALA A 231 -22.85 20.14 -6.59
C ALA A 231 -24.12 19.99 -7.45
N LEU A 232 -24.10 19.03 -8.37
CA LEU A 232 -25.20 18.76 -9.30
C LEU A 232 -25.92 17.45 -9.00
N ALA A 233 -25.17 16.40 -8.66
CA ALA A 233 -25.69 15.09 -8.30
C ALA A 233 -24.65 14.30 -7.52
N ALA A 234 -25.14 13.29 -6.80
CA ALA A 234 -24.27 12.32 -6.12
C ALA A 234 -24.79 10.89 -6.32
N VAL A 235 -23.86 9.93 -6.22
CA VAL A 235 -24.15 8.51 -6.04
C VAL A 235 -23.56 8.10 -4.71
N TYR A 236 -24.36 7.50 -3.86
CA TYR A 236 -23.94 6.99 -2.56
C TYR A 236 -23.61 5.51 -2.64
N SER A 237 -22.44 5.13 -2.14
CA SER A 237 -21.96 3.76 -2.01
C SER A 237 -21.90 3.40 -0.53
N PRO A 238 -22.90 2.69 0.02
CA PRO A 238 -23.00 2.44 1.47
C PRO A 238 -21.93 1.47 1.99
N THR A 239 -21.47 0.54 1.16
CA THR A 239 -20.51 -0.51 1.53
C THR A 239 -19.05 -0.07 1.44
N TYR A 240 -18.79 1.18 1.09
CA TYR A 240 -17.42 1.68 1.04
C TYR A 240 -16.78 1.64 2.43
N GLY A 241 -15.67 0.90 2.57
CA GLY A 241 -15.06 0.63 3.86
C GLY A 241 -13.82 1.45 4.13
N ILE A 242 -13.51 1.60 5.41
CA ILE A 242 -12.25 2.14 5.94
C ILE A 242 -11.68 1.19 6.99
N THR A 243 -10.35 1.10 7.08
CA THR A 243 -9.62 0.29 8.06
C THR A 243 -8.30 0.95 8.40
N CYS A 244 -7.55 0.39 9.35
CA CYS A 244 -6.15 0.77 9.58
C CYS A 244 -5.23 -0.16 8.78
N PRO A 245 -4.59 0.29 7.67
CA PRO A 245 -3.90 -0.61 6.75
C PRO A 245 -2.64 -1.24 7.34
N TYR A 246 -1.91 -0.52 8.21
CA TYR A 246 -0.74 -1.06 8.88
C TYR A 246 -1.13 -2.03 10.00
N LEU A 247 -2.14 -1.75 10.82
CA LEU A 247 -2.64 -2.70 11.83
C LEU A 247 -3.19 -3.97 11.18
N PHE A 248 -3.90 -3.84 10.06
CA PHE A 248 -4.38 -4.99 9.30
C PHE A 248 -3.23 -5.86 8.80
N THR A 249 -2.16 -5.25 8.28
CA THR A 249 -0.97 -5.98 7.81
C THR A 249 -0.24 -6.66 8.96
N ILE A 250 -0.06 -5.97 10.10
CA ILE A 250 0.57 -6.53 11.31
C ILE A 250 -0.25 -7.71 11.84
N ALA A 251 -1.58 -7.54 11.93
CA ALA A 251 -2.47 -8.59 12.42
C ALA A 251 -2.48 -9.85 11.53
N LEU A 252 -2.39 -9.67 10.21
CA LEU A 252 -2.22 -10.79 9.27
C LEU A 252 -0.92 -11.56 9.53
N ALA A 253 0.18 -10.83 9.71
CA ALA A 253 1.49 -11.42 9.96
C ALA A 253 1.55 -12.13 11.33
N GLU A 254 1.00 -11.51 12.39
CA GLU A 254 0.93 -12.13 13.72
C GLU A 254 0.05 -13.39 13.74
N ASN A 255 -1.07 -13.39 13.02
CA ASN A 255 -1.89 -14.58 12.89
C ASN A 255 -1.20 -15.68 12.07
N ALA A 256 -0.47 -15.32 11.01
CA ALA A 256 0.35 -16.28 10.26
C ALA A 256 1.45 -16.90 11.13
N LEU A 257 2.16 -16.08 11.92
CA LEU A 257 3.18 -16.52 12.87
C LEU A 257 2.59 -17.47 13.93
N ALA A 258 1.44 -17.12 14.52
CA ALA A 258 0.74 -17.97 15.50
C ALA A 258 0.29 -19.32 14.92
N ASN A 259 0.15 -19.42 13.60
CA ASN A 259 -0.17 -20.64 12.87
C ASN A 259 1.05 -21.31 12.21
N GLY A 260 2.27 -20.94 12.63
CA GLY A 260 3.51 -21.64 12.28
C GLY A 260 4.24 -21.14 11.03
N VAL A 261 3.92 -19.95 10.53
CA VAL A 261 4.75 -19.27 9.52
C VAL A 261 5.95 -18.63 10.23
N GLU A 262 7.14 -18.84 9.71
CA GLU A 262 8.32 -18.10 10.15
C GLU A 262 8.36 -16.70 9.50
N VAL A 263 8.57 -15.65 10.30
CA VAL A 263 8.68 -14.26 9.83
C VAL A 263 10.09 -13.75 10.10
N MET A 264 10.88 -13.56 9.05
CA MET A 264 12.25 -13.08 9.11
C MET A 264 12.30 -11.59 8.73
N LEU A 265 12.35 -10.74 9.73
CA LEU A 265 12.56 -9.30 9.58
C LEU A 265 14.06 -8.98 9.44
N ASP A 266 14.39 -7.75 9.03
CA ASP A 266 15.78 -7.32 8.75
C ASP A 266 16.53 -8.28 7.80
N THR A 267 15.78 -8.91 6.89
CA THR A 267 16.27 -9.96 6.00
C THR A 267 15.98 -9.58 4.55
N GLU A 268 16.99 -9.11 3.84
CA GLU A 268 16.88 -8.74 2.43
C GLU A 268 17.26 -9.91 1.52
N VAL A 269 16.39 -10.20 0.54
CA VAL A 269 16.70 -11.14 -0.54
C VAL A 269 17.66 -10.45 -1.50
N VAL A 270 18.78 -11.09 -1.78
CA VAL A 270 19.86 -10.54 -2.62
C VAL A 270 20.10 -11.35 -3.88
N ASP A 271 19.67 -12.61 -3.89
CA ASP A 271 19.71 -13.48 -5.07
C ASP A 271 18.71 -14.64 -4.97
N ILE A 272 18.37 -15.27 -6.10
CA ILE A 272 17.53 -16.47 -6.17
C ILE A 272 18.24 -17.47 -7.05
N THR A 273 18.58 -18.63 -6.49
CA THR A 273 19.25 -19.69 -7.23
C THR A 273 18.23 -20.48 -8.04
N VAL A 274 18.49 -20.61 -9.33
CA VAL A 274 17.70 -21.42 -10.26
C VAL A 274 18.58 -22.57 -10.77
N LYS A 275 18.10 -23.80 -10.64
CA LYS A 275 18.76 -25.02 -11.17
C LYS A 275 17.79 -25.74 -12.11
N ASP A 276 18.25 -26.13 -13.27
CA ASP A 276 17.44 -26.84 -14.28
C ASP A 276 16.09 -26.17 -14.60
N GLY A 277 16.06 -24.82 -14.62
CA GLY A 277 14.88 -24.03 -14.90
C GLY A 277 13.86 -23.93 -13.75
N ALA A 278 14.20 -24.42 -12.55
CA ALA A 278 13.35 -24.36 -11.37
C ALA A 278 14.03 -23.61 -10.21
N VAL A 279 13.25 -22.99 -9.35
CA VAL A 279 13.73 -22.41 -8.09
C VAL A 279 14.39 -23.49 -7.24
N SER A 280 15.54 -23.19 -6.65
CA SER A 280 16.27 -24.09 -5.75
C SER A 280 16.52 -23.47 -4.38
N SER A 281 16.83 -22.16 -4.30
CA SER A 281 17.04 -21.50 -3.03
C SER A 281 16.89 -19.98 -3.14
N VAL A 282 16.70 -19.32 -2.00
CA VAL A 282 16.68 -17.85 -1.83
C VAL A 282 17.89 -17.44 -1.00
N VAL A 283 18.78 -16.61 -1.56
CA VAL A 283 19.93 -16.05 -0.86
C VAL A 283 19.53 -14.74 -0.21
N THR A 284 19.79 -14.62 1.09
CA THR A 284 19.46 -13.42 1.88
C THR A 284 20.71 -12.84 2.55
N THR A 285 20.58 -11.66 3.14
CA THR A 285 21.61 -11.03 3.98
C THR A 285 21.93 -11.83 5.24
N ARG A 286 21.05 -12.77 5.66
CA ARG A 286 21.25 -13.60 6.85
C ARG A 286 21.73 -15.01 6.56
N GLY A 287 21.45 -15.52 5.37
CA GLY A 287 21.81 -16.88 4.93
C GLY A 287 20.94 -17.31 3.76
N THR A 288 21.14 -18.54 3.30
CA THR A 288 20.40 -19.14 2.19
C THR A 288 19.30 -20.05 2.71
N ILE A 289 18.11 -19.97 2.10
CA ILE A 289 16.94 -20.80 2.42
C ILE A 289 16.66 -21.67 1.20
N ASP A 290 16.76 -23.00 1.35
CA ASP A 290 16.39 -23.93 0.29
C ASP A 290 14.87 -23.99 0.13
N THR A 291 14.38 -23.90 -1.10
CA THR A 291 12.94 -23.90 -1.38
C THR A 291 12.65 -24.22 -2.84
N SER A 292 11.50 -24.84 -3.08
CA SER A 292 11.00 -25.08 -4.44
C SER A 292 10.02 -24.00 -4.94
N PHE A 293 9.48 -23.17 -4.05
CA PHE A 293 8.53 -22.12 -4.40
C PHE A 293 8.90 -20.76 -3.80
N VAL A 294 8.96 -19.75 -4.67
CA VAL A 294 9.13 -18.35 -4.29
C VAL A 294 7.93 -17.54 -4.72
N ILE A 295 7.30 -16.85 -3.78
CA ILE A 295 6.21 -15.90 -4.04
C ILE A 295 6.78 -14.50 -3.96
N ASN A 296 6.88 -13.83 -5.10
CA ASN A 296 7.41 -12.48 -5.21
C ASN A 296 6.31 -11.45 -4.94
N ALA A 297 6.16 -11.03 -3.68
CA ALA A 297 5.25 -9.98 -3.21
C ALA A 297 6.03 -8.70 -2.79
N ALA A 298 7.19 -8.44 -3.38
CA ALA A 298 8.15 -7.40 -3.01
C ALA A 298 7.72 -5.96 -3.41
N GLY A 299 6.50 -5.76 -3.89
CA GLY A 299 5.92 -4.45 -4.15
C GLY A 299 6.73 -3.63 -5.16
N LEU A 300 7.33 -2.51 -4.70
CA LEU A 300 8.14 -1.62 -5.54
C LEU A 300 9.40 -2.27 -6.12
N TYR A 301 9.85 -3.37 -5.55
CA TYR A 301 11.07 -4.08 -5.94
C TYR A 301 10.79 -5.45 -6.60
N ALA A 302 9.51 -5.69 -6.97
CA ALA A 302 9.11 -6.98 -7.52
C ALA A 302 9.81 -7.32 -8.85
N ASP A 303 10.13 -6.34 -9.68
CA ASP A 303 10.87 -6.56 -10.91
C ASP A 303 12.36 -6.84 -10.68
N GLU A 304 12.97 -6.27 -9.62
CA GLU A 304 14.33 -6.59 -9.19
C GLU A 304 14.44 -8.04 -8.67
N ILE A 305 13.47 -8.47 -7.85
CA ILE A 305 13.40 -9.87 -7.38
C ILE A 305 13.19 -10.84 -8.54
N ALA A 306 12.36 -10.46 -9.52
CA ALA A 306 12.17 -11.28 -10.72
C ALA A 306 13.44 -11.34 -11.60
N ASP A 307 14.24 -10.25 -11.66
CA ASP A 307 15.55 -10.27 -12.36
C ASP A 307 16.54 -11.23 -11.71
N MET A 308 16.58 -11.33 -10.36
CA MET A 308 17.45 -12.27 -9.64
C MET A 308 17.20 -13.72 -10.05
N ALA A 309 15.95 -14.08 -10.30
CA ALA A 309 15.55 -15.41 -10.76
C ALA A 309 15.63 -15.59 -12.29
N GLY A 310 16.00 -14.57 -13.06
CA GLY A 310 15.87 -14.60 -14.54
C GLY A 310 14.43 -14.64 -15.06
N ALA A 311 13.46 -14.34 -14.18
CA ALA A 311 12.02 -14.45 -14.42
C ALA A 311 11.34 -13.12 -14.75
N ARG A 312 12.08 -12.05 -15.09
CA ARG A 312 11.49 -10.71 -15.29
C ARG A 312 10.62 -10.65 -16.54
N GLU A 313 9.35 -10.31 -16.35
CA GLU A 313 8.33 -10.19 -17.40
C GLU A 313 7.56 -8.86 -17.35
N TYR A 314 7.93 -7.97 -16.44
CA TYR A 314 7.37 -6.64 -16.25
C TYR A 314 8.42 -5.67 -15.70
N THR A 315 8.08 -4.40 -15.67
CA THR A 315 8.83 -3.37 -14.95
C THR A 315 7.90 -2.63 -14.01
N ILE A 316 8.35 -2.38 -12.81
CA ILE A 316 7.69 -1.51 -11.85
C ILE A 316 8.17 -0.08 -12.06
N HIS A 317 7.22 0.85 -12.28
CA HIS A 317 7.49 2.27 -12.28
C HIS A 317 6.70 2.94 -11.14
N PRO A 318 7.40 3.54 -10.16
CA PRO A 318 6.76 4.08 -8.99
C PRO A 318 5.86 5.27 -9.30
N LYS A 319 4.65 5.31 -8.70
CA LYS A 319 3.75 6.46 -8.75
C LYS A 319 3.52 7.00 -7.35
N LYS A 320 4.09 8.16 -7.08
CA LYS A 320 3.94 8.85 -5.80
C LYS A 320 2.57 9.51 -5.66
N GLY A 321 1.98 9.45 -4.48
CA GLY A 321 0.75 10.14 -4.13
C GLY A 321 0.85 10.81 -2.77
N ALA A 322 0.87 12.14 -2.75
CA ALA A 322 0.86 12.94 -1.54
C ALA A 322 -0.55 13.09 -0.97
N THR A 323 -0.65 13.14 0.35
CA THR A 323 -1.91 13.21 1.11
C THR A 323 -1.71 14.15 2.30
N LEU A 324 -2.72 14.99 2.60
CA LEU A 324 -2.80 15.81 3.81
C LEU A 324 -3.65 15.10 4.86
N LEU A 325 -3.23 15.16 6.11
CA LEU A 325 -3.97 14.66 7.26
C LEU A 325 -4.44 15.84 8.11
N PHE A 326 -5.75 15.87 8.40
CA PHE A 326 -6.38 16.90 9.22
C PHE A 326 -6.65 16.39 10.63
N ASP A 327 -6.75 17.34 11.55
CA ASP A 327 -7.15 17.09 12.93
C ASP A 327 -8.54 16.44 13.02
N ARG A 328 -8.80 15.69 14.09
CA ARG A 328 -10.08 15.05 14.36
C ARG A 328 -11.23 16.06 14.47
N GLU A 329 -10.99 17.22 15.08
CA GLU A 329 -12.01 18.28 15.21
C GLU A 329 -12.50 18.73 13.82
N ALA A 330 -11.60 18.92 12.87
CA ALA A 330 -11.96 19.23 11.48
C ALA A 330 -12.72 18.08 10.80
N SER A 331 -12.38 16.83 11.12
CA SER A 331 -13.05 15.66 10.57
C SER A 331 -14.54 15.59 10.97
N ALA A 332 -14.92 16.15 12.10
CA ALA A 332 -16.32 16.20 12.55
C ALA A 332 -17.22 17.03 11.61
N LEU A 333 -16.64 17.91 10.79
CA LEU A 333 -17.38 18.72 9.81
C LEU A 333 -17.88 17.91 8.60
N ILE A 334 -17.40 16.68 8.42
CA ILE A 334 -17.74 15.77 7.32
C ILE A 334 -18.35 14.50 7.90
N ASN A 335 -19.55 14.14 7.47
CA ASN A 335 -20.24 12.95 7.98
C ASN A 335 -19.76 11.66 7.29
N ARG A 336 -19.53 11.71 5.96
CA ARG A 336 -19.13 10.57 5.12
C ARG A 336 -17.90 10.91 4.28
N SER A 337 -17.21 9.92 3.77
CA SER A 337 -16.18 10.16 2.77
C SER A 337 -16.76 10.75 1.49
N LEU A 338 -16.06 11.70 0.87
CA LEU A 338 -16.52 12.46 -0.29
C LEU A 338 -15.51 12.34 -1.42
N SER A 339 -15.96 12.05 -2.63
CA SER A 339 -15.12 12.02 -3.83
C SER A 339 -15.72 12.90 -4.92
N ILE A 340 -14.88 13.72 -5.57
CA ILE A 340 -15.28 14.56 -6.70
C ILE A 340 -14.86 13.89 -8.03
N LEU A 341 -15.76 13.87 -9.00
CA LEU A 341 -15.45 13.45 -10.36
C LEU A 341 -15.15 14.66 -11.24
N LEU A 342 -13.91 14.72 -11.74
CA LEU A 342 -13.46 15.72 -12.71
C LEU A 342 -13.03 15.03 -14.00
N PHE A 343 -13.37 15.65 -15.14
CA PHE A 343 -13.05 15.17 -16.49
C PHE A 343 -12.24 16.24 -17.27
N PRO A 344 -11.35 15.82 -18.19
CA PRO A 344 -10.94 14.44 -18.42
C PRO A 344 -10.21 13.88 -17.18
N ARG A 345 -10.26 12.57 -16.98
CA ARG A 345 -9.41 11.93 -15.96
C ARG A 345 -7.96 12.09 -16.39
N THR A 346 -7.19 12.84 -15.64
CA THR A 346 -5.78 13.08 -15.93
C THR A 346 -4.90 11.99 -15.32
N GLU A 347 -3.71 11.83 -15.85
CA GLU A 347 -2.70 10.90 -15.30
C GLU A 347 -2.22 11.29 -13.90
N HIS A 348 -2.45 12.55 -13.50
CA HIS A 348 -2.07 13.09 -12.20
C HIS A 348 -3.09 12.83 -11.08
N TYR A 349 -4.26 12.24 -11.39
CA TYR A 349 -5.30 11.99 -10.39
C TYR A 349 -6.13 10.74 -10.73
N LYS A 350 -6.01 9.71 -9.95
CA LYS A 350 -6.78 8.46 -10.05
C LYS A 350 -7.86 8.37 -8.95
N GLY A 351 -8.75 9.34 -8.87
CA GLY A 351 -9.72 9.42 -7.78
C GLY A 351 -9.18 10.24 -6.61
N GLY A 352 -9.64 9.94 -5.39
CA GLY A 352 -9.35 10.71 -4.18
C GLY A 352 -10.49 11.64 -3.80
N GLY A 353 -10.34 12.31 -2.67
CA GLY A 353 -11.37 13.15 -2.08
C GLY A 353 -11.04 13.56 -0.66
N LEU A 354 -12.09 13.77 0.11
CA LEU A 354 -12.07 13.96 1.55
C LEU A 354 -12.45 12.62 2.17
N MET A 355 -11.46 11.92 2.74
CA MET A 355 -11.61 10.55 3.21
C MET A 355 -11.46 10.51 4.72
N LYS A 356 -12.50 10.06 5.43
CA LYS A 356 -12.38 9.80 6.86
C LYS A 356 -11.46 8.61 7.11
N THR A 357 -10.74 8.63 8.22
CA THR A 357 -9.96 7.49 8.70
C THR A 357 -10.69 6.77 9.82
N ILE A 358 -10.36 5.53 10.05
CA ILE A 358 -10.95 4.71 11.13
C ILE A 358 -10.68 5.31 12.53
N ASP A 359 -9.64 6.11 12.64
CA ASP A 359 -9.23 6.76 13.89
C ASP A 359 -9.84 8.17 14.06
N GLY A 360 -10.73 8.58 13.18
CA GLY A 360 -11.48 9.84 13.28
C GLY A 360 -10.79 11.06 12.67
N ASN A 361 -9.62 10.92 12.03
CA ASN A 361 -9.03 11.99 11.24
C ASN A 361 -9.66 12.08 9.85
N LEU A 362 -9.34 13.15 9.10
CA LEU A 362 -9.71 13.31 7.69
C LEU A 362 -8.44 13.39 6.84
N GLN A 363 -8.48 12.80 5.66
CA GLN A 363 -7.41 12.88 4.66
C GLN A 363 -7.91 13.58 3.40
N TRP A 364 -7.08 14.49 2.84
CA TRP A 364 -7.27 15.05 1.50
C TRP A 364 -6.18 14.53 0.56
N GLY A 365 -6.59 13.97 -0.53
CA GLY A 365 -5.67 13.38 -1.50
C GLY A 365 -6.22 12.11 -2.15
N PRO A 366 -5.34 11.32 -2.75
CA PRO A 366 -3.94 11.63 -3.03
C PRO A 366 -3.74 12.42 -4.34
N THR A 367 -2.53 12.98 -4.52
CA THR A 367 -1.99 13.31 -5.84
C THR A 367 -1.56 12.05 -6.58
N MET A 368 -1.07 12.19 -7.82
CA MET A 368 -0.41 11.10 -8.53
C MET A 368 0.68 11.68 -9.46
N ARG A 369 1.94 11.31 -9.20
CA ARG A 369 3.10 11.73 -9.98
C ARG A 369 4.01 10.53 -10.24
N GLU A 370 4.52 10.40 -11.45
CA GLU A 370 5.59 9.44 -11.76
C GLU A 370 6.89 9.90 -11.10
N VAL A 371 7.60 8.97 -10.48
CA VAL A 371 8.94 9.20 -9.91
C VAL A 371 9.84 8.04 -10.28
N PHE A 372 11.14 8.28 -10.46
CA PHE A 372 12.08 7.23 -10.79
C PHE A 372 12.67 6.55 -9.55
N ASP A 373 12.79 7.31 -8.45
CA ASP A 373 13.32 6.79 -7.19
C ASP A 373 12.22 6.10 -6.38
N PRO A 374 12.32 4.78 -6.13
CA PRO A 374 11.35 4.03 -5.32
C PRO A 374 11.44 4.35 -3.82
N THR A 375 12.37 5.21 -3.40
CA THR A 375 12.53 5.68 -2.01
C THR A 375 12.02 7.11 -1.80
N ASP A 376 11.68 7.86 -2.86
CA ASP A 376 11.21 9.25 -2.76
C ASP A 376 9.82 9.33 -2.11
N THR A 377 9.79 9.51 -0.81
CA THR A 377 8.59 9.77 -0.01
C THR A 377 8.41 11.26 0.36
N SER A 378 9.14 12.16 -0.28
CA SER A 378 9.01 13.60 -0.08
C SER A 378 7.62 14.11 -0.46
N VAL A 379 7.21 15.23 0.10
CA VAL A 379 6.00 15.98 -0.29
C VAL A 379 6.42 17.42 -0.52
N THR A 380 6.16 17.95 -1.73
CA THR A 380 6.53 19.30 -2.09
C THR A 380 5.42 20.32 -1.81
N ALA A 381 5.78 21.60 -1.74
CA ALA A 381 4.81 22.70 -1.59
C ALA A 381 3.78 22.72 -2.74
N GLU A 382 4.23 22.42 -3.97
CA GLU A 382 3.36 22.35 -5.15
C GLU A 382 2.35 21.21 -5.05
N GLU A 383 2.74 20.06 -4.50
CA GLU A 383 1.82 18.93 -4.27
C GLU A 383 0.75 19.30 -3.22
N ILE A 384 1.14 19.99 -2.15
CA ILE A 384 0.20 20.50 -1.13
C ILE A 384 -0.78 21.51 -1.75
N GLN A 385 -0.27 22.48 -2.52
CA GLN A 385 -1.10 23.47 -3.23
C GLN A 385 -2.06 22.80 -4.23
N ALA A 386 -1.60 21.79 -4.97
CA ALA A 386 -2.43 21.03 -5.90
C ALA A 386 -3.57 20.27 -5.20
N ILE A 387 -3.32 19.72 -4.00
CA ILE A 387 -4.34 19.08 -3.16
C ILE A 387 -5.38 20.13 -2.75
N PHE A 388 -4.97 21.26 -2.22
CA PHE A 388 -5.91 22.32 -1.82
C PHE A 388 -6.70 22.86 -3.02
N ALA A 389 -6.06 23.15 -4.14
CA ALA A 389 -6.73 23.63 -5.34
C ALA A 389 -7.81 22.66 -5.83
N ARG A 390 -7.54 21.36 -5.78
CA ARG A 390 -8.47 20.34 -6.25
C ARG A 390 -9.64 20.11 -5.30
N TYR A 391 -9.37 19.90 -4.03
CA TYR A 391 -10.39 19.44 -3.09
C TYR A 391 -11.20 20.58 -2.46
N SER A 392 -10.69 21.82 -2.52
CA SER A 392 -11.52 23.01 -2.24
C SER A 392 -12.66 23.20 -3.23
N LEU A 393 -12.60 22.60 -4.44
CA LEU A 393 -13.76 22.56 -5.35
C LEU A 393 -14.93 21.78 -4.77
N LEU A 394 -14.65 20.83 -3.88
CA LEU A 394 -15.65 19.99 -3.22
C LEU A 394 -16.13 20.58 -1.89
N ALA A 395 -15.20 21.10 -1.07
CA ALA A 395 -15.48 21.70 0.24
C ALA A 395 -14.72 23.03 0.40
N PRO A 396 -15.24 24.14 -0.20
CA PRO A 396 -14.52 25.42 -0.26
C PRO A 396 -14.35 26.10 1.10
N ARG A 397 -15.25 25.85 2.04
CA ARG A 397 -15.26 26.44 3.39
C ARG A 397 -14.51 25.61 4.43
N PHE A 398 -13.92 24.48 4.03
CA PHE A 398 -13.22 23.60 4.98
C PHE A 398 -11.95 24.26 5.54
N PRO A 399 -11.67 24.17 6.85
CA PRO A 399 -10.55 24.87 7.49
C PRO A 399 -9.19 24.25 7.09
N LYS A 400 -8.44 24.97 6.24
CA LYS A 400 -7.14 24.50 5.72
C LYS A 400 -6.04 24.50 6.78
N ASN A 401 -6.16 25.33 7.79
CA ASN A 401 -5.24 25.43 8.93
C ASN A 401 -5.33 24.26 9.92
N ALA A 402 -6.31 23.37 9.74
CA ALA A 402 -6.46 22.17 10.56
C ALA A 402 -5.57 20.98 10.09
N VAL A 403 -4.69 21.17 9.11
CA VAL A 403 -3.70 20.18 8.71
C VAL A 403 -2.69 19.97 9.83
N ILE A 404 -2.52 18.70 10.25
CA ILE A 404 -1.57 18.32 11.31
C ILE A 404 -0.37 17.54 10.76
N ALA A 405 -0.50 16.93 9.57
CA ALA A 405 0.58 16.19 8.92
C ALA A 405 0.34 16.06 7.42
N TYR A 406 1.40 15.70 6.72
CA TYR A 406 1.35 15.27 5.32
C TYR A 406 2.30 14.09 5.12
N PHE A 407 1.98 13.25 4.15
CA PHE A 407 2.81 12.10 3.78
C PHE A 407 2.58 11.72 2.33
N SER A 408 3.48 10.93 1.79
CA SER A 408 3.30 10.33 0.47
C SER A 408 3.47 8.81 0.52
N GLY A 409 2.85 8.14 -0.44
CA GLY A 409 3.00 6.71 -0.67
C GLY A 409 3.28 6.40 -2.12
N LEU A 410 4.11 5.40 -2.35
CA LEU A 410 4.53 4.96 -3.68
C LEU A 410 3.73 3.72 -4.10
N ARG A 411 3.12 3.80 -5.27
CA ARG A 411 2.38 2.67 -5.87
C ARG A 411 3.30 1.88 -6.78
N ALA A 412 3.32 0.57 -6.63
CA ALA A 412 4.03 -0.35 -7.50
C ALA A 412 3.23 -0.58 -8.81
N ALA A 413 3.33 0.33 -9.77
CA ALA A 413 2.59 0.23 -11.03
C ALA A 413 3.40 -0.51 -12.11
N THR A 414 2.74 -1.35 -12.91
CA THR A 414 3.26 -1.88 -14.18
C THR A 414 2.80 -1.01 -15.33
N PHE A 415 3.47 -1.06 -16.47
CA PHE A 415 3.08 -0.32 -17.67
C PHE A 415 1.75 -0.79 -18.28
N THR A 416 1.28 -1.98 -17.96
CA THR A 416 -0.06 -2.47 -18.34
C THR A 416 -1.18 -1.90 -17.46
N GLU A 417 -0.84 -1.26 -16.35
CA GLU A 417 -1.79 -0.68 -15.37
C GLU A 417 -2.73 -1.70 -14.73
N ASP A 418 -2.45 -2.99 -14.82
CA ASP A 418 -3.19 -4.06 -14.13
C ASP A 418 -2.26 -4.84 -13.20
N PHE A 419 -2.79 -5.68 -12.34
CA PHE A 419 -2.02 -6.61 -11.53
C PHE A 419 -1.39 -7.67 -12.42
N PHE A 420 -0.19 -8.11 -12.06
CA PHE A 420 0.54 -9.18 -12.71
C PHE A 420 0.70 -10.32 -11.68
N ILE A 421 -0.23 -11.27 -11.74
CA ILE A 421 -0.32 -12.37 -10.77
C ILE A 421 -0.44 -13.66 -11.55
N GLU A 422 0.66 -14.40 -11.66
CA GLU A 422 0.72 -15.69 -12.37
C GLU A 422 2.02 -16.43 -12.03
N ALA A 423 2.06 -17.75 -12.30
CA ALA A 423 3.31 -18.49 -12.30
C ALA A 423 4.22 -17.99 -13.42
N SER A 424 5.53 -17.92 -13.16
CA SER A 424 6.50 -17.57 -14.19
C SER A 424 6.50 -18.61 -15.31
N ARG A 425 6.53 -18.14 -16.55
CA ARG A 425 6.69 -19.02 -17.71
C ARG A 425 8.15 -19.41 -17.99
N ARG A 426 9.08 -18.80 -17.26
CA ARG A 426 10.52 -18.96 -17.44
C ARG A 426 11.16 -19.81 -16.37
N VAL A 427 10.65 -19.73 -15.15
CA VAL A 427 11.24 -20.39 -13.98
C VAL A 427 10.14 -21.09 -13.21
N LYS A 428 10.19 -22.41 -13.15
CA LYS A 428 9.24 -23.22 -12.39
C LYS A 428 9.37 -22.90 -10.89
N GLY A 429 8.24 -22.85 -10.19
CA GLY A 429 8.19 -22.54 -8.77
C GLY A 429 8.32 -21.04 -8.42
N PHE A 430 8.46 -20.14 -9.42
CA PHE A 430 8.48 -18.70 -9.19
C PHE A 430 7.11 -18.08 -9.50
N ILE A 431 6.46 -17.51 -8.47
CA ILE A 431 5.12 -16.92 -8.57
C ILE A 431 5.23 -15.40 -8.51
N HIS A 432 4.78 -14.72 -9.55
CA HIS A 432 4.68 -13.27 -9.59
C HIS A 432 3.44 -12.78 -8.86
N VAL A 433 3.59 -11.80 -7.96
CA VAL A 433 2.50 -11.05 -7.34
C VAL A 433 2.85 -9.57 -7.37
N ALA A 434 2.85 -9.01 -8.57
CA ALA A 434 3.41 -7.70 -8.88
C ALA A 434 2.38 -6.72 -9.45
N GLY A 435 2.77 -5.45 -9.57
CA GLY A 435 1.89 -4.41 -10.07
C GLY A 435 0.76 -4.04 -9.11
N ILE A 436 0.90 -4.42 -7.83
CA ILE A 436 -0.16 -4.23 -6.83
C ILE A 436 -0.15 -2.77 -6.35
N GLN A 437 -0.81 -1.94 -7.12
CA GLN A 437 -1.17 -0.56 -6.80
C GLN A 437 -2.59 -0.50 -6.22
N SER A 438 -3.18 0.71 -6.04
CA SER A 438 -4.61 0.79 -5.72
C SER A 438 -5.46 0.06 -6.78
N PRO A 439 -6.39 -0.81 -6.35
CA PRO A 439 -6.94 -1.03 -5.01
C PRO A 439 -6.33 -2.24 -4.24
N GLY A 440 -5.02 -2.39 -4.21
CA GLY A 440 -4.30 -3.53 -3.64
C GLY A 440 -4.69 -3.86 -2.19
N LEU A 441 -4.89 -2.85 -1.32
CA LEU A 441 -5.34 -3.08 0.05
C LEU A 441 -6.66 -3.87 0.07
N ALA A 442 -7.67 -3.42 -0.67
CA ALA A 442 -8.96 -4.10 -0.76
C ALA A 442 -8.88 -5.48 -1.43
N ALA A 443 -7.95 -5.66 -2.37
CA ALA A 443 -7.77 -6.89 -3.13
C ALA A 443 -6.92 -7.94 -2.41
N ALA A 444 -6.12 -7.57 -1.40
CA ALA A 444 -5.12 -8.44 -0.78
C ALA A 444 -5.65 -9.82 -0.32
N PRO A 445 -6.83 -9.92 0.34
CA PRO A 445 -7.37 -11.23 0.70
C PRO A 445 -7.69 -12.12 -0.52
N ALA A 446 -8.27 -11.54 -1.58
CA ALA A 446 -8.59 -12.28 -2.78
C ALA A 446 -7.35 -12.64 -3.63
N ILE A 447 -6.29 -11.81 -3.55
CA ILE A 447 -4.98 -12.14 -4.12
C ILE A 447 -4.41 -13.38 -3.45
N ALA A 448 -4.49 -13.47 -2.12
CA ALA A 448 -4.00 -14.63 -1.38
C ALA A 448 -4.69 -15.93 -1.83
N GLU A 449 -6.02 -15.94 -1.97
CA GLU A 449 -6.74 -17.11 -2.50
C GLU A 449 -6.32 -17.45 -3.94
N MET A 450 -6.14 -16.45 -4.80
CA MET A 450 -5.68 -16.68 -6.17
C MET A 450 -4.28 -17.29 -6.22
N VAL A 451 -3.38 -16.89 -5.32
CA VAL A 451 -2.02 -17.44 -5.22
C VAL A 451 -2.07 -18.91 -4.80
N LEU A 452 -2.96 -19.30 -3.88
CA LEU A 452 -3.16 -20.72 -3.53
C LEU A 452 -3.57 -21.55 -4.75
N ASP A 453 -4.48 -21.01 -5.59
CA ASP A 453 -4.92 -21.72 -6.79
C ASP A 453 -3.77 -21.87 -7.81
N ILE A 454 -2.91 -20.86 -7.93
CA ILE A 454 -1.70 -20.92 -8.76
C ILE A 454 -0.73 -21.99 -8.24
N LEU A 455 -0.45 -22.01 -6.93
CA LEU A 455 0.46 -22.99 -6.32
C LEU A 455 -0.04 -24.43 -6.52
N ARG A 456 -1.35 -24.68 -6.40
CA ARG A 456 -1.94 -25.98 -6.73
C ARG A 456 -1.71 -26.35 -8.21
N GLY A 457 -1.91 -25.38 -9.10
CA GLY A 457 -1.65 -25.57 -10.53
C GLY A 457 -0.19 -25.87 -10.85
N GLU A 458 0.75 -25.39 -10.06
CA GLU A 458 2.19 -25.67 -10.15
C GLU A 458 2.62 -26.98 -9.44
N GLY A 459 1.66 -27.70 -8.83
CA GLY A 459 1.90 -29.01 -8.22
C GLY A 459 2.22 -28.97 -6.71
N LEU A 460 2.05 -27.86 -6.02
CA LEU A 460 2.19 -27.81 -4.57
C LEU A 460 0.96 -28.46 -3.91
N GLU A 461 1.19 -29.52 -3.13
CA GLU A 461 0.15 -30.18 -2.36
C GLU A 461 -0.26 -29.29 -1.17
N LEU A 462 -1.57 -29.04 -1.05
CA LEU A 462 -2.15 -28.19 0.00
C LEU A 462 -3.04 -29.02 0.94
N GLU A 463 -2.41 -29.74 1.88
CA GLU A 463 -3.09 -30.48 2.94
C GLU A 463 -3.47 -29.52 4.08
N ARG A 464 -4.76 -29.43 4.42
CA ARG A 464 -5.22 -28.52 5.48
C ARG A 464 -4.81 -29.01 6.88
N LYS A 465 -4.37 -28.07 7.73
CA LYS A 465 -4.20 -28.31 9.17
C LYS A 465 -5.56 -28.43 9.85
N THR A 466 -5.67 -29.33 10.81
CA THR A 466 -6.83 -29.43 11.72
C THR A 466 -6.82 -28.33 12.77
N ALA A 467 -5.65 -27.85 13.18
CA ALA A 467 -5.43 -26.92 14.29
C ALA A 467 -5.20 -25.46 13.84
N PHE A 468 -5.72 -25.05 12.68
CA PHE A 468 -5.63 -23.64 12.25
C PHE A 468 -6.54 -22.76 13.12
N ASN A 469 -5.97 -21.72 13.74
CA ASN A 469 -6.72 -20.72 14.48
C ASN A 469 -6.85 -19.42 13.66
N PRO A 470 -8.03 -19.06 13.16
CA PRO A 470 -8.24 -17.82 12.40
C PRO A 470 -8.21 -16.56 13.28
N TYR A 471 -8.36 -16.71 14.59
CA TYR A 471 -8.53 -15.60 15.52
C TYR A 471 -7.19 -15.08 16.05
N ARG A 472 -7.11 -13.77 16.15
CA ARG A 472 -6.04 -13.05 16.84
C ARG A 472 -6.64 -12.21 17.96
N LYS A 473 -6.05 -12.26 19.15
CA LYS A 473 -6.39 -11.32 20.22
C LYS A 473 -5.60 -10.02 19.99
N GLY A 474 -6.32 -8.94 19.68
CA GLY A 474 -5.73 -7.60 19.58
C GLY A 474 -5.32 -7.05 20.95
N PRO A 475 -4.30 -6.16 21.02
CA PRO A 475 -4.00 -5.45 22.26
C PRO A 475 -5.18 -4.55 22.67
N PRO A 476 -5.38 -4.29 23.98
CA PRO A 476 -6.40 -3.36 24.42
C PRO A 476 -6.10 -1.94 23.92
N VAL A 477 -7.13 -1.20 23.56
CA VAL A 477 -7.04 0.23 23.23
C VAL A 477 -7.76 0.99 24.33
N ILE A 478 -7.02 1.47 25.30
CA ILE A 478 -7.55 1.98 26.58
C ILE A 478 -8.53 3.14 26.39
N ARG A 479 -8.29 4.03 25.44
CA ARG A 479 -9.17 5.16 25.13
C ARG A 479 -10.59 4.74 24.66
N HIS A 480 -10.75 3.52 24.16
CA HIS A 480 -12.03 3.00 23.67
C HIS A 480 -12.80 2.22 24.72
N LEU A 481 -12.20 1.92 25.87
CA LEU A 481 -12.83 1.21 26.96
C LEU A 481 -13.80 2.13 27.74
N SER A 482 -14.90 1.55 28.24
CA SER A 482 -15.77 2.20 29.22
C SER A 482 -15.00 2.46 30.52
N PRO A 483 -15.47 3.39 31.40
CA PRO A 483 -14.81 3.67 32.67
C PRO A 483 -14.57 2.40 33.51
N ALA A 484 -15.56 1.53 33.63
CA ALA A 484 -15.43 0.28 34.41
C ALA A 484 -14.44 -0.73 33.81
N GLU A 485 -14.37 -0.82 32.47
CA GLU A 485 -13.37 -1.66 31.79
C GLU A 485 -11.96 -1.08 31.95
N ARG A 486 -11.84 0.25 31.90
CA ARG A 486 -10.58 0.94 32.13
C ARG A 486 -10.05 0.73 33.56
N GLU A 487 -10.90 0.84 34.57
CA GLU A 487 -10.55 0.55 35.95
C GLU A 487 -10.05 -0.89 36.12
N ARG A 488 -10.74 -1.88 35.53
CA ARG A 488 -10.30 -3.28 35.55
C ARG A 488 -8.94 -3.45 34.88
N ALA A 489 -8.76 -2.88 33.69
CA ALA A 489 -7.47 -2.96 32.97
C ALA A 489 -6.33 -2.34 33.78
N ILE A 490 -6.56 -1.22 34.47
CA ILE A 490 -5.57 -0.55 35.34
C ILE A 490 -5.27 -1.39 36.59
N ALA A 491 -6.28 -2.05 37.16
CA ALA A 491 -6.08 -2.94 38.30
C ALA A 491 -5.24 -4.18 37.93
N GLU A 492 -5.43 -4.72 36.72
CA GLU A 492 -4.63 -5.83 36.19
C GLU A 492 -3.20 -5.40 35.83
N ASN A 493 -3.05 -4.22 35.23
CA ASN A 493 -1.74 -3.65 34.86
C ASN A 493 -1.71 -2.14 35.07
N PRO A 494 -1.07 -1.64 36.15
CA PRO A 494 -1.01 -0.22 36.49
C PRO A 494 -0.41 0.68 35.38
N LEU A 495 0.33 0.11 34.43
CA LEU A 495 0.89 0.84 33.29
C LEU A 495 -0.20 1.38 32.34
N TYR A 496 -1.38 0.80 32.33
CA TYR A 496 -2.52 1.31 31.58
C TYR A 496 -3.14 2.58 32.17
N GLY A 497 -2.80 2.91 33.42
CA GLY A 497 -3.15 4.20 34.05
C GLY A 497 -2.19 5.35 33.73
N LYS A 498 -1.04 5.07 33.11
CA LYS A 498 0.02 6.06 32.86
C LYS A 498 -0.06 6.58 31.41
N ILE A 499 -0.67 7.75 31.19
CA ILE A 499 -0.78 8.36 29.86
C ILE A 499 0.58 8.91 29.43
N VAL A 500 1.08 8.44 28.30
CA VAL A 500 2.31 8.88 27.62
C VAL A 500 1.99 9.86 26.49
N CYS A 501 1.08 9.51 25.57
CA CYS A 501 0.67 10.38 24.48
C CYS A 501 -0.69 11.01 24.80
N ARG A 502 -0.71 12.31 25.16
CA ARG A 502 -1.94 13.01 25.54
C ARG A 502 -2.90 13.26 24.37
N CYS A 503 -2.37 13.54 23.17
CA CYS A 503 -3.22 13.83 21.98
C CYS A 503 -4.00 12.61 21.51
N GLU A 504 -3.47 11.41 21.69
CA GLU A 504 -4.05 10.14 21.27
C GLU A 504 -4.47 9.26 22.46
N GLU A 505 -4.30 9.75 23.68
CA GLU A 505 -4.62 9.06 24.93
C GLU A 505 -4.00 7.66 25.05
N VAL A 506 -2.73 7.53 24.58
CA VAL A 506 -2.00 6.26 24.61
C VAL A 506 -1.24 6.14 25.93
N THR A 507 -1.37 4.99 26.55
CA THR A 507 -0.78 4.64 27.84
C THR A 507 0.59 3.97 27.70
N GLU A 508 1.34 3.91 28.79
CA GLU A 508 2.61 3.17 28.88
C GLU A 508 2.37 1.67 28.65
N GLY A 509 1.29 1.11 29.20
CA GLY A 509 0.91 -0.29 29.00
C GLY A 509 0.77 -0.67 27.54
N GLU A 510 0.03 0.14 26.75
CA GLU A 510 -0.13 -0.09 25.31
C GLU A 510 1.20 -0.05 24.55
N ILE A 511 2.13 0.83 24.96
CA ILE A 511 3.47 0.90 24.34
C ILE A 511 4.29 -0.35 24.69
N VAL A 512 4.25 -0.80 25.94
CA VAL A 512 4.92 -2.03 26.38
C VAL A 512 4.38 -3.25 25.66
N ASP A 513 3.05 -3.35 25.50
CA ASP A 513 2.41 -4.43 24.73
C ASP A 513 2.90 -4.45 23.27
N ALA A 514 3.01 -3.28 22.65
CA ALA A 514 3.52 -3.17 21.29
C ALA A 514 4.99 -3.63 21.16
N ILE A 515 5.81 -3.37 22.17
CA ILE A 515 7.22 -3.80 22.22
C ILE A 515 7.34 -5.32 22.44
N ARG A 516 6.41 -5.90 23.20
CA ARG A 516 6.38 -7.32 23.58
C ARG A 516 5.51 -8.18 22.65
N ALA A 517 4.90 -7.58 21.63
CA ALA A 517 4.04 -8.28 20.66
C ALA A 517 4.78 -9.41 19.93
N PRO A 518 4.09 -10.41 19.38
CA PRO A 518 4.68 -11.50 18.60
C PRO A 518 5.58 -11.01 17.45
N ILE A 519 5.17 -9.90 16.80
CA ILE A 519 6.04 -9.12 15.91
C ILE A 519 6.36 -7.81 16.65
N PRO A 520 7.50 -7.73 17.34
CA PRO A 520 7.78 -6.67 18.28
C PRO A 520 8.09 -5.32 17.62
N ALA A 521 7.60 -4.23 18.22
CA ALA A 521 8.00 -2.88 17.82
C ALA A 521 9.43 -2.59 18.31
N ARG A 522 10.36 -2.29 17.38
CA ARG A 522 11.77 -2.01 17.67
C ARG A 522 12.20 -0.58 17.32
N SER A 523 11.29 0.23 16.78
CA SER A 523 11.52 1.63 16.43
C SER A 523 10.37 2.51 16.92
N VAL A 524 10.57 3.82 16.95
CA VAL A 524 9.52 4.79 17.35
C VAL A 524 8.31 4.69 16.41
N ASP A 525 8.54 4.59 15.10
CA ASP A 525 7.45 4.49 14.15
C ASP A 525 6.76 3.10 14.18
N ALA A 526 7.44 2.04 14.61
CA ALA A 526 6.81 0.74 14.86
C ALA A 526 5.81 0.81 16.03
N ILE A 527 6.18 1.50 17.13
CA ILE A 527 5.25 1.81 18.23
C ILE A 527 4.09 2.68 17.73
N LYS A 528 4.40 3.74 16.99
CA LYS A 528 3.42 4.65 16.39
C LYS A 528 2.38 3.90 15.54
N ARG A 529 2.80 2.93 14.73
CA ARG A 529 1.89 2.11 13.90
C ARG A 529 0.97 1.19 14.73
N ARG A 530 1.36 0.78 15.92
CA ARG A 530 0.58 -0.13 16.78
C ARG A 530 -0.33 0.62 17.74
N THR A 531 0.14 1.73 18.29
CA THR A 531 -0.52 2.45 19.39
C THR A 531 -1.06 3.83 19.02
N ARG A 532 -0.60 4.42 17.91
CA ARG A 532 -0.80 5.82 17.50
C ARG A 532 -0.04 6.86 18.34
N ALA A 533 0.83 6.47 19.29
CA ALA A 533 1.68 7.43 19.99
C ALA A 533 2.48 8.29 18.99
N GLY A 534 2.29 9.62 19.03
CA GLY A 534 2.92 10.56 18.10
C GLY A 534 2.13 10.85 16.81
N MET A 535 0.89 10.36 16.66
CA MET A 535 0.03 10.65 15.47
C MET A 535 -0.95 11.81 15.66
N GLY A 536 -1.11 12.35 16.88
CA GLY A 536 -2.00 13.45 17.15
C GLY A 536 -1.41 14.80 16.75
N ARG A 537 -2.12 15.91 17.06
CA ARG A 537 -1.80 17.27 16.57
C ARG A 537 -0.38 17.75 16.85
N CYS A 538 0.30 17.28 17.92
CA CYS A 538 1.67 17.67 18.22
C CYS A 538 2.74 16.81 17.51
N GLN A 539 2.35 15.77 16.75
CA GLN A 539 3.22 14.90 15.96
C GLN A 539 4.44 14.35 16.74
N GLY A 540 4.23 14.00 18.00
CA GLY A 540 5.29 13.45 18.85
C GLY A 540 6.05 14.47 19.70
N GLY A 541 5.82 15.78 19.53
CA GLY A 541 6.55 16.83 20.25
C GLY A 541 6.55 16.69 21.78
N PHE A 542 5.54 16.03 22.35
CA PHE A 542 5.43 15.78 23.78
C PHE A 542 5.82 14.37 24.22
N CYS A 543 5.38 13.35 23.46
CA CYS A 543 5.50 11.96 23.88
C CYS A 543 6.82 11.30 23.43
N LEU A 544 7.50 11.81 22.40
CA LEU A 544 8.68 11.18 21.82
C LEU A 544 9.78 10.83 22.84
N PRO A 545 10.22 11.73 23.75
CA PRO A 545 11.25 11.37 24.73
C PRO A 545 10.83 10.22 25.66
N ARG A 546 9.54 10.19 26.06
CA ARG A 546 8.99 9.10 26.88
C ARG A 546 8.92 7.78 26.12
N VAL A 547 8.49 7.81 24.85
CA VAL A 547 8.46 6.62 23.98
C VAL A 547 9.87 6.04 23.82
N VAL A 548 10.89 6.89 23.58
CA VAL A 548 12.29 6.47 23.48
C VAL A 548 12.77 5.84 24.81
N HIS A 549 12.47 6.47 25.94
CA HIS A 549 12.83 5.94 27.25
C HIS A 549 12.21 4.56 27.52
N ILE A 550 10.90 4.40 27.24
CA ILE A 550 10.20 3.12 27.41
C ILE A 550 10.80 2.07 26.48
N LEU A 551 11.03 2.41 25.22
CA LEU A 551 11.62 1.50 24.23
C LEU A 551 13.02 1.06 24.65
N SER A 552 13.87 1.99 25.10
CA SER A 552 15.21 1.70 25.64
C SER A 552 15.16 0.77 26.86
N ARG A 553 14.29 1.06 27.81
CA ARG A 553 14.10 0.24 29.03
C ARG A 553 13.65 -1.19 28.71
N GLU A 554 12.66 -1.34 27.82
CA GLU A 554 12.06 -2.66 27.50
C GLU A 554 12.94 -3.52 26.60
N THR A 555 13.77 -2.89 25.75
CA THR A 555 14.61 -3.61 24.78
C THR A 555 16.06 -3.74 25.19
N GLY A 556 16.52 -2.95 26.19
CA GLY A 556 17.94 -2.84 26.55
C GLY A 556 18.78 -2.06 25.51
N ILE A 557 18.18 -1.56 24.42
CA ILE A 557 18.88 -0.76 23.42
C ILE A 557 19.17 0.62 24.01
N PRO A 558 20.42 1.11 24.03
CA PRO A 558 20.73 2.46 24.50
C PRO A 558 19.89 3.53 23.78
N ALA A 559 19.43 4.55 24.50
CA ALA A 559 18.52 5.56 23.97
C ALA A 559 19.08 6.25 22.70
N GLU A 560 20.39 6.50 22.67
CA GLU A 560 21.10 7.09 21.53
C GLU A 560 21.11 6.19 20.27
N LYS A 561 20.94 4.88 20.44
CA LYS A 561 20.84 3.91 19.33
C LYS A 561 19.40 3.63 18.89
N ILE A 562 18.40 4.21 19.56
CA ILE A 562 17.00 4.10 19.14
C ILE A 562 16.81 4.84 17.83
N VAL A 563 16.22 4.16 16.86
CA VAL A 563 15.93 4.69 15.55
C VAL A 563 14.45 5.11 15.41
N LYS A 564 14.19 6.07 14.53
CA LYS A 564 12.84 6.49 14.23
C LYS A 564 12.12 5.45 13.36
N ASN A 565 12.74 5.04 12.24
CA ASN A 565 12.14 4.11 11.26
C ASN A 565 13.25 3.57 10.34
N GLY A 566 13.75 2.37 10.62
CA GLY A 566 14.84 1.76 9.87
C GLY A 566 16.24 2.16 10.36
N ARG A 567 17.24 1.45 9.88
CA ARG A 567 18.61 1.43 10.44
C ARG A 567 19.31 2.78 10.48
N ASP A 568 19.07 3.65 9.48
CA ASP A 568 19.81 4.92 9.33
C ASP A 568 19.04 6.15 9.83
N SER A 569 17.94 5.96 10.58
CA SER A 569 17.09 7.04 11.07
C SER A 569 17.30 7.35 12.55
N HIS A 570 18.55 7.57 12.96
CA HIS A 570 18.91 7.90 14.33
C HIS A 570 18.25 9.20 14.79
N LEU A 571 17.75 9.21 16.04
CA LEU A 571 17.15 10.39 16.67
C LEU A 571 18.18 11.27 17.37
N PHE A 572 19.29 10.68 17.75
CA PHE A 572 20.38 11.35 18.48
C PHE A 572 21.69 11.18 17.72
N VAL A 573 22.49 12.22 17.73
CA VAL A 573 23.84 12.22 17.15
C VAL A 573 24.85 11.63 18.14
N GLY A 574 24.60 11.75 19.45
CA GLY A 574 25.44 11.27 20.52
C GLY A 574 25.03 11.86 21.88
N LYS A 575 25.79 11.55 22.92
CA LYS A 575 25.62 12.14 24.27
C LYS A 575 26.27 13.52 24.31
N ALA A 576 25.53 14.56 24.69
CA ALA A 576 26.06 15.92 24.75
C ALA A 576 27.33 16.04 25.65
N LYS A 577 27.42 15.25 26.72
CA LYS A 577 28.58 15.26 27.62
C LYS A 577 29.86 14.71 26.99
N CYS A 578 29.78 13.75 26.05
CA CYS A 578 30.95 13.26 25.33
C CYS A 578 31.63 14.35 24.49
N LEU A 579 30.88 15.35 24.04
CA LEU A 579 31.43 16.51 23.31
C LEU A 579 32.32 17.39 24.20
N LEU A 580 32.10 17.35 25.52
CA LEU A 580 32.88 18.09 26.49
C LEU A 580 34.11 17.31 26.95
N GLU A 581 34.06 16.00 26.93
CA GLU A 581 35.09 15.09 27.46
C GLU A 581 36.07 14.60 26.36
N GLY A 582 35.84 14.93 25.09
CA GLY A 582 36.71 14.52 23.97
C GLY A 582 36.67 13.02 23.63
N GLU A 583 35.78 12.26 24.26
CA GLU A 583 35.67 10.79 24.16
C GLU A 583 34.49 10.32 23.29
N CYS A 584 34.13 11.03 22.25
CA CYS A 584 33.12 10.52 21.30
C CYS A 584 33.80 9.51 20.37
N GLU A 585 33.73 8.23 20.67
CA GLU A 585 33.91 7.18 19.64
C GLU A 585 32.83 7.31 18.56
N ASN A 586 33.27 7.49 17.31
CA ASN A 586 32.43 7.57 16.12
C ASN A 586 31.69 6.26 15.81
#